data_305ca23dc71eece6563abf9f41c8d18a
#
_entry.id   305ca23dc71eece6563abf9f41c8d18a
#
_cell.length_a   1.000
_cell.length_b   1.000
_cell.length_c   1.000
_cell.angle_alpha   90.00
_cell.angle_beta   90.00
_cell.angle_gamma   90.00
#
_symmetry.space_group_name_H-M   'P 1'
#
loop_
_entity.id
_entity.type
_entity.pdbx_description
1 polymer ?
#
loop_
_entity_poly.entity_id
_entity_poly.type
_entity_poly.pdbx_seq_one_letter_code
_entity_poly.pdbx_strand_id
1 'polypeptide(L)'
;MTTKTKEQLQLTGPDRVASIRLKGAPYQSEINGEEIDCTNTLESLAINSGYPERLVGAIEDNAENLVPLYQGGYYGIDGKLKKGQPLTYEEAFSLMAFVSMGTNKLVYESLHGRLPEGMPNDSDTIFFQSIALLSAMSTKEGFTGLTPEEVAGLTAAVLELDTITRISSPDAIIGIGGMGGDRGYPRNGDNSKLFSLSTLSAAILANFCYVHKHHSYPNTSKVAGQSAVEAFGARSDQDSPEALAKLQEEIGLLMSSCHTIRTIHTLSHRLKGETINHIVGPLAIPISPEVSTTAFIGANDNVHPETIIEALAILRKKGIQNYANSIAFCGLNGNGVQGDHFDQEGYYNNPAAKLAVAIDEVAPPPYQTLAAFLVGGENQGTFLISPDDFMDEACLKEIEYKKLLIPNTFDDIVSANRSALQGEDMAKALYLAMTGALALFTKEYAHLDSALNKRTRRVNREYLRHAYSRVLEVILSGRGYEKLLEYVAATKVN
;
A
#
# COMPACT_ATOMS: atom_id res chain seq x y z
N MET A 1 -27.50 -26.32 2.78
CA MET A 1 -26.26 -25.54 3.04
C MET A 1 -25.33 -26.46 3.79
N THR A 2 -24.28 -26.94 3.17
CA THR A 2 -23.26 -27.76 3.84
C THR A 2 -22.42 -26.81 4.70
N THR A 3 -22.53 -26.97 6.01
CA THR A 3 -21.64 -26.33 6.98
C THR A 3 -20.20 -26.68 6.59
N LYS A 4 -19.44 -25.68 6.20
CA LYS A 4 -17.99 -25.82 6.02
C LYS A 4 -17.38 -26.21 7.36
N THR A 5 -16.53 -27.21 7.35
CA THR A 5 -15.77 -27.56 8.54
C THR A 5 -14.84 -26.41 8.93
N LYS A 6 -14.55 -26.22 10.22
CA LYS A 6 -13.61 -25.23 10.74
C LYS A 6 -12.27 -25.21 9.99
N GLU A 7 -11.80 -26.38 9.51
CA GLU A 7 -10.59 -26.52 8.70
C GLU A 7 -10.66 -25.80 7.33
N GLN A 8 -11.84 -25.72 6.70
CA GLN A 8 -12.02 -25.00 5.44
C GLN A 8 -12.06 -23.48 5.60
N LEU A 9 -12.37 -23.01 6.81
CA LEU A 9 -12.40 -21.58 7.15
C LEU A 9 -11.04 -21.08 7.63
N GLN A 10 -10.15 -21.97 8.06
CA GLN A 10 -8.78 -21.67 8.45
C GLN A 10 -7.81 -21.52 7.26
N LEU A 11 -8.29 -21.71 6.02
CA LEU A 11 -7.51 -21.41 4.83
C LEU A 11 -7.16 -19.94 4.81
N THR A 12 -5.89 -19.64 4.99
CA THR A 12 -5.33 -18.30 5.02
C THR A 12 -4.63 -18.00 3.70
N GLY A 13 -4.64 -16.76 3.28
CA GLY A 13 -3.93 -16.37 2.08
C GLY A 13 -4.63 -16.70 0.76
N PRO A 14 -3.88 -17.09 -0.28
CA PRO A 14 -4.41 -17.31 -1.62
C PRO A 14 -5.55 -18.30 -1.69
N ASP A 15 -5.50 -19.35 -0.88
CA ASP A 15 -6.56 -20.38 -0.87
C ASP A 15 -7.88 -19.84 -0.32
N ARG A 16 -7.83 -19.00 0.71
CA ARG A 16 -9.01 -18.32 1.24
C ARG A 16 -9.60 -17.36 0.23
N VAL A 17 -8.76 -16.51 -0.35
CA VAL A 17 -9.17 -15.58 -1.41
C VAL A 17 -9.70 -16.33 -2.62
N ALA A 18 -9.04 -17.41 -3.05
CA ALA A 18 -9.50 -18.24 -4.15
C ALA A 18 -10.84 -18.91 -3.85
N SER A 19 -11.06 -19.40 -2.62
CA SER A 19 -12.35 -20.02 -2.24
C SER A 19 -13.50 -19.02 -2.23
N ILE A 20 -13.25 -17.81 -1.80
CA ILE A 20 -14.21 -16.70 -1.85
C ILE A 20 -14.51 -16.33 -3.31
N ARG A 21 -13.47 -16.18 -4.12
CA ARG A 21 -13.57 -15.85 -5.55
C ARG A 21 -14.37 -16.90 -6.34
N LEU A 22 -14.06 -18.19 -6.16
CA LEU A 22 -14.73 -19.28 -6.88
C LEU A 22 -16.23 -19.39 -6.60
N LYS A 23 -16.70 -18.88 -5.47
CA LYS A 23 -18.12 -18.94 -5.09
C LYS A 23 -18.91 -17.70 -5.48
N GLY A 24 -18.26 -16.67 -6.03
CA GLY A 24 -18.91 -15.37 -6.24
C GLY A 24 -19.47 -14.76 -4.95
N ALA A 25 -19.00 -15.27 -3.80
CA ALA A 25 -19.45 -14.82 -2.51
C ALA A 25 -18.96 -13.38 -2.25
N PRO A 26 -19.76 -12.57 -1.58
CA PRO A 26 -19.29 -11.33 -1.02
C PRO A 26 -18.10 -11.58 -0.11
N TYR A 27 -17.35 -10.53 0.09
CA TYR A 27 -16.19 -10.51 0.93
C TYR A 27 -16.53 -10.98 2.35
N GLN A 28 -15.92 -12.04 2.80
CA GLN A 28 -16.15 -12.59 4.13
C GLN A 28 -14.83 -12.63 4.89
N SER A 29 -14.80 -12.10 6.08
CA SER A 29 -13.72 -12.30 7.04
C SER A 29 -14.23 -13.11 8.22
N GLU A 30 -13.37 -13.92 8.79
CA GLU A 30 -13.66 -14.64 10.02
C GLU A 30 -12.94 -13.91 11.15
N ILE A 31 -13.71 -13.41 12.12
CA ILE A 31 -13.19 -12.79 13.33
C ILE A 31 -13.63 -13.61 14.51
N ASN A 32 -12.69 -14.09 15.28
CA ASN A 32 -12.95 -14.93 16.47
C ASN A 32 -13.80 -16.19 16.21
N GLY A 33 -13.75 -16.74 15.00
CA GLY A 33 -14.50 -17.91 14.61
C GLY A 33 -15.92 -17.63 14.12
N GLU A 34 -16.31 -16.39 13.96
CA GLU A 34 -17.57 -15.98 13.33
C GLU A 34 -17.33 -15.47 11.91
N GLU A 35 -18.14 -15.94 10.98
CA GLU A 35 -18.08 -15.53 9.58
C GLU A 35 -18.79 -14.16 9.44
N ILE A 36 -18.04 -13.11 9.06
CA ILE A 36 -18.58 -11.77 8.86
C ILE A 36 -18.76 -11.53 7.37
N ASP A 37 -19.98 -11.22 6.97
CA ASP A 37 -20.31 -10.75 5.62
C ASP A 37 -19.91 -9.26 5.49
N CYS A 38 -18.68 -9.02 5.11
CA CYS A 38 -18.15 -7.67 4.96
C CYS A 38 -18.84 -6.86 3.86
N THR A 39 -19.53 -7.48 2.91
CA THR A 39 -20.23 -6.75 1.83
C THR A 39 -21.41 -5.99 2.39
N ASN A 40 -22.26 -6.66 3.16
CA ASN A 40 -23.40 -5.99 3.77
C ASN A 40 -22.99 -4.97 4.83
N THR A 41 -21.92 -5.26 5.58
CA THR A 41 -21.38 -4.33 6.59
C THR A 41 -20.81 -3.09 5.91
N LEU A 42 -20.06 -3.23 4.82
CA LEU A 42 -19.50 -2.11 4.07
C LEU A 42 -20.59 -1.25 3.42
N GLU A 43 -21.63 -1.87 2.87
CA GLU A 43 -22.75 -1.14 2.30
C GLU A 43 -23.51 -0.36 3.38
N SER A 44 -23.75 -0.96 4.54
CA SER A 44 -24.40 -0.32 5.67
C SER A 44 -23.56 0.83 6.22
N LEU A 45 -22.25 0.64 6.37
CA LEU A 45 -21.33 1.68 6.84
C LEU A 45 -21.24 2.85 5.86
N ALA A 46 -21.19 2.56 4.56
CA ALA A 46 -21.17 3.63 3.57
C ALA A 46 -22.45 4.48 3.58
N ILE A 47 -23.61 3.85 3.72
CA ILE A 47 -24.88 4.56 3.85
C ILE A 47 -24.88 5.38 5.15
N ASN A 48 -24.53 4.76 6.27
CA ASN A 48 -24.54 5.41 7.58
C ASN A 48 -23.49 6.53 7.73
N SER A 49 -22.39 6.47 6.96
CA SER A 49 -21.36 7.51 6.95
C SER A 49 -21.65 8.68 5.99
N GLY A 50 -22.80 8.68 5.32
CA GLY A 50 -23.12 9.67 4.28
C GLY A 50 -22.23 9.55 3.04
N TYR A 51 -21.67 8.38 2.79
CA TYR A 51 -20.77 8.15 1.65
C TYR A 51 -21.41 8.42 0.29
N PRO A 52 -22.65 7.99 0.01
CA PRO A 52 -23.29 8.29 -1.26
C PRO A 52 -23.44 9.80 -1.51
N GLU A 53 -23.85 10.55 -0.50
CA GLU A 53 -24.01 12.01 -0.61
C GLU A 53 -22.67 12.71 -0.79
N ARG A 54 -21.64 12.29 -0.11
CA ARG A 54 -20.29 12.84 -0.28
C ARG A 54 -19.73 12.52 -1.67
N LEU A 55 -19.97 11.32 -2.19
CA LEU A 55 -19.56 10.95 -3.54
C LEU A 55 -20.30 11.79 -4.58
N VAL A 56 -21.62 12.00 -4.40
CA VAL A 56 -22.41 12.91 -5.27
C VAL A 56 -21.83 14.31 -5.23
N GLY A 57 -21.64 14.89 -4.05
CA GLY A 57 -21.06 16.23 -3.90
C GLY A 57 -19.68 16.33 -4.53
N ALA A 58 -18.81 15.36 -4.30
CA ALA A 58 -17.49 15.35 -4.90
C ALA A 58 -17.51 15.21 -6.43
N ILE A 59 -18.47 14.49 -6.99
CA ILE A 59 -18.68 14.41 -8.45
C ILE A 59 -19.21 15.74 -8.99
N GLU A 60 -20.17 16.36 -8.30
CA GLU A 60 -20.71 17.66 -8.69
C GLU A 60 -19.64 18.75 -8.61
N ASP A 61 -18.84 18.78 -7.54
CA ASP A 61 -17.72 19.72 -7.36
C ASP A 61 -16.61 19.55 -8.39
N ASN A 62 -16.44 18.34 -8.92
CA ASN A 62 -15.46 18.03 -9.95
C ASN A 62 -16.06 17.88 -11.35
N ALA A 63 -17.35 18.14 -11.56
CA ALA A 63 -18.02 17.90 -12.82
C ALA A 63 -17.34 18.63 -14.01
N GLU A 64 -16.82 19.83 -13.78
CA GLU A 64 -16.09 20.61 -14.78
C GLU A 64 -14.74 19.99 -15.16
N ASN A 65 -14.16 19.19 -14.27
CA ASN A 65 -12.87 18.52 -14.44
C ASN A 65 -13.03 17.08 -14.96
N LEU A 66 -14.25 16.53 -14.97
CA LEU A 66 -14.48 15.18 -15.47
C LEU A 66 -14.38 15.13 -16.99
N VAL A 67 -13.41 14.41 -17.48
CA VAL A 67 -13.19 14.22 -18.92
C VAL A 67 -14.06 13.07 -19.41
N PRO A 68 -14.82 13.26 -20.50
CA PRO A 68 -15.64 12.18 -21.08
C PRO A 68 -14.79 10.97 -21.47
N LEU A 69 -15.12 9.79 -20.95
CA LEU A 69 -14.35 8.57 -21.16
C LEU A 69 -14.44 8.07 -22.61
N TYR A 70 -15.58 8.26 -23.24
CA TYR A 70 -15.92 7.70 -24.55
C TYR A 70 -16.22 8.77 -25.62
N GLN A 71 -15.82 10.01 -25.42
CA GLN A 71 -16.07 11.06 -26.38
C GLN A 71 -15.33 10.78 -27.70
N GLY A 72 -16.07 10.62 -28.80
CA GLY A 72 -15.51 10.37 -30.11
C GLY A 72 -14.88 9.00 -30.33
N GLY A 73 -15.28 7.97 -29.59
CA GLY A 73 -14.84 6.59 -29.78
C GLY A 73 -13.34 6.39 -29.44
N TYR A 74 -12.50 6.23 -30.48
CA TYR A 74 -11.06 6.00 -30.32
C TYR A 74 -10.23 7.18 -29.79
N TYR A 75 -10.84 8.33 -29.54
CA TYR A 75 -10.12 9.55 -29.14
C TYR A 75 -10.23 9.88 -27.64
N GLY A 76 -11.15 9.24 -26.94
CA GLY A 76 -11.28 9.41 -25.49
C GLY A 76 -10.23 8.61 -24.72
N ILE A 77 -10.40 8.54 -23.40
CA ILE A 77 -9.51 7.82 -22.47
C ILE A 77 -9.30 6.37 -22.90
N ASP A 78 -10.37 5.65 -23.27
CA ASP A 78 -10.30 4.27 -23.78
C ASP A 78 -9.39 4.16 -25.02
N GLY A 79 -9.52 5.10 -25.96
CA GLY A 79 -8.67 5.13 -27.16
C GLY A 79 -7.20 5.39 -26.88
N LYS A 80 -6.88 6.23 -25.90
CA LYS A 80 -5.51 6.47 -25.45
C LYS A 80 -4.91 5.21 -24.82
N LEU A 81 -5.64 4.55 -23.91
CA LEU A 81 -5.20 3.33 -23.24
C LEU A 81 -4.88 2.21 -24.26
N LYS A 82 -5.75 1.99 -25.24
CA LYS A 82 -5.55 1.00 -26.31
C LYS A 82 -4.31 1.26 -27.18
N LYS A 83 -3.86 2.50 -27.21
CA LYS A 83 -2.63 2.91 -27.93
C LYS A 83 -1.40 3.00 -27.05
N GLY A 84 -1.51 2.66 -25.75
CA GLY A 84 -0.44 2.82 -24.78
C GLY A 84 -0.06 4.28 -24.50
N GLN A 85 -0.93 5.24 -24.85
CA GLN A 85 -0.67 6.65 -24.64
C GLN A 85 -0.91 7.04 -23.17
N PRO A 86 -0.11 7.96 -22.61
CA PRO A 86 -0.31 8.44 -21.24
C PRO A 86 -1.61 9.25 -21.13
N LEU A 87 -2.24 9.12 -19.96
CA LEU A 87 -3.35 9.97 -19.54
C LEU A 87 -2.81 11.21 -18.83
N THR A 88 -3.53 12.32 -18.93
CA THR A 88 -3.30 13.45 -18.02
C THR A 88 -3.78 13.10 -16.60
N TYR A 89 -3.44 13.93 -15.62
CA TYR A 89 -3.96 13.79 -14.27
C TYR A 89 -5.50 13.79 -14.24
N GLU A 90 -6.13 14.71 -14.96
CA GLU A 90 -7.58 14.86 -15.02
C GLU A 90 -8.25 13.65 -15.70
N GLU A 91 -7.65 13.12 -16.75
CA GLU A 91 -8.14 11.91 -17.41
C GLU A 91 -8.02 10.68 -16.49
N ALA A 92 -6.90 10.54 -15.79
CA ALA A 92 -6.69 9.46 -14.84
C ALA A 92 -7.64 9.56 -13.63
N PHE A 93 -7.85 10.78 -13.11
CA PHE A 93 -8.84 11.05 -12.09
C PHE A 93 -10.25 10.66 -12.56
N SER A 94 -10.65 11.08 -13.76
CA SER A 94 -11.97 10.77 -14.33
C SER A 94 -12.16 9.26 -14.54
N LEU A 95 -11.13 8.54 -14.97
CA LEU A 95 -11.19 7.09 -15.10
C LEU A 95 -11.50 6.43 -13.76
N MET A 96 -10.78 6.80 -12.71
CA MET A 96 -10.97 6.19 -11.39
C MET A 96 -12.27 6.64 -10.73
N ALA A 97 -12.68 7.88 -10.93
CA ALA A 97 -13.99 8.37 -10.50
C ALA A 97 -15.13 7.54 -11.12
N PHE A 98 -15.03 7.25 -12.42
CA PHE A 98 -16.00 6.41 -13.13
C PHE A 98 -16.02 4.98 -12.55
N VAL A 99 -14.86 4.41 -12.28
CA VAL A 99 -14.71 3.09 -11.66
C VAL A 99 -15.36 3.08 -10.27
N SER A 100 -15.12 4.11 -9.46
CA SER A 100 -15.70 4.24 -8.12
C SER A 100 -17.23 4.34 -8.14
N MET A 101 -17.80 5.04 -9.12
CA MET A 101 -19.25 5.09 -9.32
C MET A 101 -19.84 3.74 -9.75
N GLY A 102 -19.16 3.06 -10.66
CA GLY A 102 -19.73 1.90 -11.36
C GLY A 102 -19.66 0.59 -10.57
N THR A 103 -18.86 0.54 -9.53
CA THR A 103 -18.63 -0.72 -8.80
C THR A 103 -19.55 -0.92 -7.60
N ASN A 104 -20.26 0.11 -7.19
CA ASN A 104 -21.20 0.05 -6.08
C ASN A 104 -22.63 0.34 -6.56
N LYS A 105 -23.44 -0.71 -6.65
CA LYS A 105 -24.82 -0.61 -7.11
C LYS A 105 -25.66 0.37 -6.28
N LEU A 106 -25.50 0.40 -4.97
CA LEU A 106 -26.24 1.30 -4.09
C LEU A 106 -25.83 2.76 -4.31
N VAL A 107 -24.54 3.02 -4.47
CA VAL A 107 -24.04 4.36 -4.81
C VAL A 107 -24.57 4.78 -6.17
N TYR A 108 -24.53 3.89 -7.15
CA TYR A 108 -25.07 4.18 -8.48
C TYR A 108 -26.57 4.48 -8.44
N GLU A 109 -27.37 3.66 -7.74
CA GLU A 109 -28.81 3.86 -7.58
C GLU A 109 -29.13 5.17 -6.85
N SER A 110 -28.34 5.56 -5.85
CA SER A 110 -28.52 6.85 -5.16
C SER A 110 -28.12 8.06 -6.01
N LEU A 111 -27.23 7.86 -7.00
CA LEU A 111 -26.85 8.87 -7.99
C LEU A 111 -27.82 8.97 -9.17
N HIS A 112 -28.77 8.03 -9.30
CA HIS A 112 -29.65 7.97 -10.44
C HIS A 112 -30.45 9.29 -10.63
N GLY A 113 -30.33 9.87 -11.81
CA GLY A 113 -30.89 11.19 -12.11
C GLY A 113 -29.99 12.39 -11.75
N ARG A 114 -28.82 12.16 -11.14
CA ARG A 114 -27.80 13.18 -10.82
C ARG A 114 -26.51 12.99 -11.60
N LEU A 115 -26.42 11.91 -12.39
CA LEU A 115 -25.23 11.63 -13.18
C LEU A 115 -25.09 12.62 -14.34
N PRO A 116 -23.86 12.96 -14.73
CA PRO A 116 -23.60 13.78 -15.90
C PRO A 116 -24.28 13.21 -17.15
N GLU A 117 -24.72 14.10 -18.05
CA GLU A 117 -25.32 13.73 -19.33
C GLU A 117 -24.38 12.82 -20.11
N GLY A 118 -24.91 11.72 -20.65
CA GLY A 118 -24.13 10.73 -21.43
C GLY A 118 -23.59 9.56 -20.61
N MET A 119 -23.80 9.53 -19.30
CA MET A 119 -23.50 8.34 -18.50
C MET A 119 -24.47 7.19 -18.80
N PRO A 120 -24.01 5.92 -18.73
CA PRO A 120 -24.91 4.77 -18.89
C PRO A 120 -26.08 4.79 -17.92
N ASN A 121 -27.22 4.29 -18.36
CA ASN A 121 -28.45 4.29 -17.54
C ASN A 121 -28.58 3.06 -16.63
N ASP A 122 -27.64 2.12 -16.70
CA ASP A 122 -27.68 0.89 -15.93
C ASP A 122 -26.32 0.54 -15.28
N SER A 123 -26.40 -0.02 -14.09
CA SER A 123 -25.23 -0.36 -13.27
C SER A 123 -24.37 -1.46 -13.87
N ASP A 124 -24.96 -2.37 -14.65
CA ASP A 124 -24.22 -3.49 -15.23
C ASP A 124 -23.30 -2.98 -16.37
N THR A 125 -23.80 -2.07 -17.19
CA THR A 125 -23.01 -1.41 -18.25
C THR A 125 -21.82 -0.68 -17.64
N ILE A 126 -22.01 0.11 -16.57
CA ILE A 126 -20.93 0.84 -15.90
C ILE A 126 -19.91 -0.15 -15.30
N PHE A 127 -20.39 -1.23 -14.70
CA PHE A 127 -19.53 -2.27 -14.13
C PHE A 127 -18.63 -2.92 -15.20
N PHE A 128 -19.20 -3.32 -16.33
CA PHE A 128 -18.42 -3.91 -17.44
C PHE A 128 -17.44 -2.91 -18.04
N GLN A 129 -17.83 -1.66 -18.20
CA GLN A 129 -16.95 -0.60 -18.69
C GLN A 129 -15.78 -0.33 -17.71
N SER A 130 -16.06 -0.32 -16.40
CA SER A 130 -15.04 -0.19 -15.34
C SER A 130 -14.00 -1.30 -15.43
N ILE A 131 -14.44 -2.55 -15.60
CA ILE A 131 -13.56 -3.70 -15.80
C ILE A 131 -12.68 -3.52 -17.04
N ALA A 132 -13.27 -3.13 -18.17
CA ALA A 132 -12.55 -2.93 -19.43
C ALA A 132 -11.48 -1.84 -19.29
N LEU A 133 -11.81 -0.72 -18.65
CA LEU A 133 -10.88 0.39 -18.42
C LEU A 133 -9.73 0.00 -17.49
N LEU A 134 -10.02 -0.68 -16.38
CA LEU A 134 -8.97 -1.15 -15.46
C LEU A 134 -8.06 -2.18 -16.12
N SER A 135 -8.62 -3.10 -16.93
CA SER A 135 -7.82 -4.07 -17.68
C SER A 135 -6.93 -3.39 -18.72
N ALA A 136 -7.47 -2.39 -19.43
CA ALA A 136 -6.69 -1.61 -20.39
C ALA A 136 -5.56 -0.81 -19.71
N MET A 137 -5.85 -0.22 -18.53
CA MET A 137 -4.86 0.50 -17.75
C MET A 137 -3.74 -0.41 -17.23
N SER A 138 -4.10 -1.61 -16.71
CA SER A 138 -3.11 -2.61 -16.30
C SER A 138 -2.28 -3.15 -17.45
N THR A 139 -2.87 -3.28 -18.63
CA THR A 139 -2.12 -3.64 -19.85
C THR A 139 -1.12 -2.55 -20.21
N LYS A 140 -1.54 -1.28 -20.18
CA LYS A 140 -0.66 -0.14 -20.41
C LYS A 140 0.49 -0.12 -19.39
N GLU A 141 0.19 -0.28 -18.09
CA GLU A 141 1.19 -0.38 -17.04
C GLU A 141 2.26 -1.42 -17.35
N GLY A 142 1.86 -2.61 -17.74
CA GLY A 142 2.77 -3.71 -18.05
C GLY A 142 3.70 -3.42 -19.24
N PHE A 143 3.22 -2.73 -20.26
CA PHE A 143 3.96 -2.49 -21.50
C PHE A 143 4.72 -1.17 -21.55
N THR A 144 4.10 -0.08 -21.10
CA THR A 144 4.66 1.29 -21.23
C THR A 144 4.89 1.98 -19.89
N GLY A 145 4.51 1.35 -18.79
CA GLY A 145 4.54 1.97 -17.46
C GLY A 145 3.43 3.00 -17.25
N LEU A 146 3.38 3.55 -16.03
CA LEU A 146 2.52 4.66 -15.65
C LEU A 146 3.34 5.93 -15.49
N THR A 147 2.75 7.06 -15.86
CA THR A 147 3.35 8.37 -15.58
C THR A 147 2.99 8.85 -14.16
N PRO A 148 3.74 9.79 -13.59
CA PRO A 148 3.41 10.40 -12.30
C PRO A 148 2.01 11.03 -12.26
N GLU A 149 1.58 11.65 -13.36
CA GLU A 149 0.26 12.25 -13.50
C GLU A 149 -0.85 11.18 -13.45
N GLU A 150 -0.64 10.05 -14.10
CA GLU A 150 -1.57 8.92 -14.05
C GLU A 150 -1.70 8.38 -12.63
N VAL A 151 -0.58 8.08 -11.99
CA VAL A 151 -0.56 7.57 -10.60
C VAL A 151 -1.22 8.57 -9.64
N ALA A 152 -0.89 9.86 -9.78
CA ALA A 152 -1.47 10.91 -8.93
C ALA A 152 -2.98 11.08 -9.16
N GLY A 153 -3.44 11.11 -10.43
CA GLY A 153 -4.85 11.26 -10.76
C GLY A 153 -5.71 10.10 -10.24
N LEU A 154 -5.25 8.86 -10.47
CA LEU A 154 -5.91 7.67 -9.96
C LEU A 154 -5.99 7.67 -8.43
N THR A 155 -4.88 8.02 -7.75
CA THR A 155 -4.82 8.06 -6.28
C THR A 155 -5.69 9.17 -5.71
N ALA A 156 -5.69 10.35 -6.33
CA ALA A 156 -6.54 11.47 -5.92
C ALA A 156 -8.02 11.11 -5.97
N ALA A 157 -8.48 10.49 -7.05
CA ALA A 157 -9.87 10.08 -7.17
C ALA A 157 -10.28 9.09 -6.05
N VAL A 158 -9.41 8.15 -5.70
CA VAL A 158 -9.67 7.23 -4.58
C VAL A 158 -9.74 7.97 -3.24
N LEU A 159 -8.81 8.87 -2.99
CA LEU A 159 -8.79 9.65 -1.75
C LEU A 159 -10.01 10.57 -1.63
N GLU A 160 -10.45 11.19 -2.72
CA GLU A 160 -11.57 12.13 -2.72
C GLU A 160 -12.95 11.44 -2.76
N LEU A 161 -13.05 10.35 -3.53
CA LEU A 161 -14.35 9.78 -3.90
C LEU A 161 -14.62 8.41 -3.27
N ASP A 162 -13.60 7.60 -3.01
CA ASP A 162 -13.76 6.20 -2.60
C ASP A 162 -13.40 5.92 -1.13
N THR A 163 -12.79 6.87 -0.45
CA THR A 163 -12.39 6.74 0.94
C THR A 163 -13.54 7.10 1.87
N ILE A 164 -13.93 6.15 2.75
CA ILE A 164 -15.05 6.35 3.69
C ILE A 164 -14.74 7.47 4.68
N THR A 165 -13.50 7.46 5.22
CA THR A 165 -13.07 8.49 6.14
C THR A 165 -11.59 8.75 6.01
N ARG A 166 -11.18 10.00 6.22
CA ARG A 166 -9.78 10.41 6.34
C ARG A 166 -9.47 10.68 7.80
N ILE A 167 -8.41 10.07 8.27
CA ILE A 167 -8.02 10.13 9.69
C ILE A 167 -7.20 11.38 9.94
N SER A 168 -7.63 12.18 10.90
CA SER A 168 -6.83 13.29 11.43
C SER A 168 -5.82 12.80 12.45
N SER A 169 -4.80 13.58 12.70
CA SER A 169 -3.79 13.32 13.73
C SER A 169 -3.32 14.65 14.32
N PRO A 170 -3.04 14.72 15.62
CA PRO A 170 -2.55 15.95 16.24
C PRO A 170 -1.15 16.32 15.77
N ASP A 171 -0.39 15.36 15.27
CA ASP A 171 1.00 15.51 14.84
C ASP A 171 1.25 14.85 13.49
N ALA A 172 2.46 15.09 12.94
CA ALA A 172 2.93 14.47 11.72
C ALA A 172 2.96 12.94 11.82
N ILE A 173 2.47 12.27 10.80
CA ILE A 173 2.25 10.83 10.75
C ILE A 173 3.18 10.14 9.74
N ILE A 174 3.57 8.89 10.02
CA ILE A 174 4.13 8.01 8.99
C ILE A 174 2.99 7.17 8.42
N GLY A 175 2.74 7.31 7.12
CA GLY A 175 1.82 6.46 6.37
C GLY A 175 2.57 5.34 5.67
N ILE A 176 2.22 4.08 5.97
CA ILE A 176 2.93 2.91 5.45
C ILE A 176 2.05 2.17 4.45
N GLY A 177 2.57 1.98 3.22
CA GLY A 177 1.98 1.18 2.17
C GLY A 177 3.01 0.21 1.55
N GLY A 178 2.54 -0.85 0.91
CA GLY A 178 3.36 -1.77 0.14
C GLY A 178 2.54 -2.36 -0.99
N MET A 179 3.12 -2.45 -2.18
CA MET A 179 2.39 -2.83 -3.40
C MET A 179 2.22 -4.35 -3.53
N GLY A 180 3.01 -5.13 -2.80
CA GLY A 180 3.02 -6.58 -2.94
C GLY A 180 3.52 -7.04 -4.32
N GLY A 181 3.28 -8.32 -4.65
CA GLY A 181 3.69 -8.86 -5.94
C GLY A 181 5.15 -9.28 -6.00
N ASP A 182 5.77 -9.52 -4.85
CA ASP A 182 7.17 -9.96 -4.74
C ASP A 182 7.49 -11.15 -5.63
N ARG A 183 8.49 -10.98 -6.49
CA ARG A 183 9.12 -12.11 -7.17
C ARG A 183 10.07 -12.88 -6.27
N GLY A 184 10.54 -12.22 -5.21
CA GLY A 184 11.53 -12.74 -4.29
C GLY A 184 12.91 -12.88 -4.93
N TYR A 185 13.89 -13.12 -4.10
CA TYR A 185 15.23 -13.47 -4.57
C TYR A 185 15.25 -14.92 -5.10
N PRO A 186 16.30 -15.34 -5.83
CA PRO A 186 16.34 -16.67 -6.41
C PRO A 186 15.91 -17.74 -5.41
N ARG A 187 14.77 -18.34 -5.67
CA ARG A 187 14.18 -19.37 -4.83
C ARG A 187 14.73 -20.72 -5.27
N ASN A 188 15.15 -21.53 -4.31
CA ASN A 188 15.59 -22.90 -4.57
C ASN A 188 14.40 -23.86 -4.77
N GLY A 189 13.31 -23.40 -5.40
CA GLY A 189 12.13 -24.21 -5.67
C GLY A 189 11.23 -24.48 -4.46
N ASP A 190 11.56 -23.96 -3.29
CA ASP A 190 10.73 -24.01 -2.09
C ASP A 190 9.68 -22.88 -2.08
N ASN A 191 8.55 -23.14 -1.46
CA ASN A 191 7.48 -22.16 -1.29
C ASN A 191 7.75 -21.28 -0.05
N SER A 192 8.91 -20.64 0.02
CA SER A 192 9.30 -19.78 1.13
C SER A 192 9.13 -18.30 0.81
N LYS A 193 8.97 -17.49 1.86
CA LYS A 193 8.80 -16.03 1.76
C LYS A 193 9.43 -15.31 2.95
N LEU A 194 9.50 -13.98 2.88
CA LEU A 194 9.81 -13.12 4.02
C LEU A 194 8.60 -12.99 4.96
N PHE A 195 8.84 -12.60 6.20
CA PHE A 195 7.80 -12.27 7.17
C PHE A 195 7.26 -10.82 6.96
N SER A 196 6.28 -10.40 7.77
CA SER A 196 5.48 -9.18 7.53
C SER A 196 6.19 -7.89 7.95
N LEU A 197 7.27 -7.51 7.26
CA LEU A 197 8.17 -6.39 7.61
C LEU A 197 7.43 -5.06 7.81
N SER A 198 6.69 -4.59 6.81
CA SER A 198 6.02 -3.29 6.85
C SER A 198 4.96 -3.21 7.97
N THR A 199 4.25 -4.31 8.25
CA THR A 199 3.25 -4.38 9.33
C THR A 199 3.91 -4.31 10.72
N LEU A 200 4.99 -5.07 10.93
CA LEU A 200 5.70 -5.06 12.21
C LEU A 200 6.44 -3.74 12.44
N SER A 201 6.99 -3.13 11.37
CA SER A 201 7.61 -1.81 11.44
C SER A 201 6.65 -0.74 11.93
N ALA A 202 5.35 -0.84 11.60
CA ALA A 202 4.35 0.09 12.10
C ALA A 202 4.27 0.12 13.64
N ALA A 203 4.26 -1.04 14.28
CA ALA A 203 4.23 -1.14 15.74
C ALA A 203 5.52 -0.60 16.39
N ILE A 204 6.67 -0.83 15.75
CA ILE A 204 7.96 -0.29 16.23
C ILE A 204 7.98 1.23 16.12
N LEU A 205 7.61 1.77 14.95
CA LEU A 205 7.63 3.20 14.65
C LEU A 205 6.64 3.99 15.52
N ALA A 206 5.56 3.37 15.96
CA ALA A 206 4.59 3.97 16.88
C ALA A 206 5.19 4.30 18.27
N ASN A 207 6.42 3.88 18.57
CA ASN A 207 7.19 4.33 19.74
C ASN A 207 7.88 5.70 19.51
N PHE A 208 7.89 6.22 18.30
CA PHE A 208 8.56 7.48 17.94
C PHE A 208 7.59 8.56 17.46
N CYS A 209 6.49 8.15 16.83
CA CYS A 209 5.54 9.07 16.22
C CYS A 209 4.21 8.37 15.95
N TYR A 210 3.21 9.13 15.51
CA TYR A 210 1.98 8.55 14.99
C TYR A 210 2.24 7.78 13.70
N VAL A 211 1.60 6.61 13.58
CA VAL A 211 1.75 5.71 12.42
C VAL A 211 0.39 5.26 11.93
N HIS A 212 0.20 5.33 10.64
CA HIS A 212 -0.96 4.75 9.97
C HIS A 212 -0.50 3.70 8.95
N LYS A 213 -0.77 2.43 9.22
CA LYS A 213 -0.55 1.33 8.28
C LYS A 213 -1.86 0.98 7.60
N HIS A 214 -1.94 1.24 6.30
CA HIS A 214 -3.02 0.73 5.47
C HIS A 214 -2.67 -0.68 4.99
N HIS A 215 -3.60 -1.63 5.09
CA HIS A 215 -3.36 -3.03 4.73
C HIS A 215 -4.58 -3.69 4.10
N SER A 216 -4.32 -4.77 3.37
CA SER A 216 -5.35 -5.57 2.71
C SER A 216 -5.35 -7.01 3.19
N TYR A 217 -6.36 -7.76 2.76
CA TYR A 217 -6.41 -9.20 2.89
C TYR A 217 -5.30 -9.88 2.07
N PRO A 218 -4.96 -11.14 2.41
CA PRO A 218 -4.01 -11.93 1.66
C PRO A 218 -4.40 -12.03 0.19
N ASN A 219 -3.51 -11.65 -0.70
CA ASN A 219 -3.68 -11.75 -2.15
C ASN A 219 -2.64 -12.72 -2.75
N THR A 220 -1.36 -12.39 -2.60
CA THR A 220 -0.24 -13.19 -3.15
C THR A 220 0.45 -14.05 -2.08
N SER A 221 0.20 -13.81 -0.81
CA SER A 221 0.74 -14.59 0.31
C SER A 221 -0.36 -15.16 1.19
N LYS A 222 -0.05 -16.14 2.03
CA LYS A 222 -1.02 -16.72 2.99
C LYS A 222 -1.31 -15.79 4.17
N VAL A 223 -0.41 -14.86 4.48
CA VAL A 223 -0.58 -13.82 5.50
C VAL A 223 -0.25 -12.48 4.86
N ALA A 224 -1.22 -11.58 4.82
CA ALA A 224 -1.03 -10.18 4.49
C ALA A 224 -1.06 -9.34 5.78
N GLY A 225 -0.88 -8.03 5.63
CA GLY A 225 -0.84 -7.13 6.78
C GLY A 225 -2.03 -7.29 7.73
N GLN A 226 -3.25 -7.42 7.19
CA GLN A 226 -4.46 -7.60 7.99
C GLN A 226 -4.45 -8.91 8.79
N SER A 227 -4.28 -10.04 8.13
CA SER A 227 -4.25 -11.34 8.81
C SER A 227 -3.05 -11.49 9.76
N ALA A 228 -1.95 -10.77 9.51
CA ALA A 228 -0.82 -10.72 10.44
C ALA A 228 -1.22 -10.08 11.76
N VAL A 229 -2.00 -9.00 11.74
CA VAL A 229 -2.47 -8.30 12.94
C VAL A 229 -3.56 -9.10 13.66
N GLU A 230 -4.49 -9.69 12.89
CA GLU A 230 -5.53 -10.59 13.42
C GLU A 230 -4.94 -11.80 14.14
N ALA A 231 -3.82 -12.34 13.65
CA ALA A 231 -3.11 -13.45 14.30
C ALA A 231 -2.57 -13.11 15.71
N PHE A 232 -2.35 -11.83 16.01
CA PHE A 232 -2.06 -11.35 17.36
C PHE A 232 -3.33 -11.10 18.18
N GLY A 233 -4.50 -11.24 17.57
CA GLY A 233 -5.81 -11.11 18.21
C GLY A 233 -6.42 -9.71 18.10
N ALA A 234 -5.92 -8.84 17.24
CA ALA A 234 -6.57 -7.56 16.96
C ALA A 234 -7.85 -7.78 16.14
N ARG A 235 -8.79 -6.87 16.26
CA ARG A 235 -9.88 -6.71 15.31
C ARG A 235 -9.43 -5.76 14.20
N SER A 236 -9.57 -6.19 12.96
CA SER A 236 -9.17 -5.41 11.79
C SER A 236 -10.35 -4.85 10.98
N ASP A 237 -11.57 -5.12 11.44
CA ASP A 237 -12.84 -4.72 10.82
C ASP A 237 -13.40 -3.39 11.37
N GLN A 238 -12.58 -2.63 12.07
CA GLN A 238 -13.00 -1.34 12.60
C GLN A 238 -12.99 -0.29 11.49
N ASP A 239 -14.19 0.12 11.10
CA ASP A 239 -14.42 1.03 9.97
C ASP A 239 -15.11 2.32 10.42
N SER A 240 -15.60 2.41 11.67
CA SER A 240 -16.23 3.64 12.12
C SER A 240 -15.19 4.75 12.25
N PRO A 241 -15.48 5.95 11.71
CA PRO A 241 -14.57 7.09 11.81
C PRO A 241 -14.16 7.40 13.24
N GLU A 242 -15.07 7.25 14.20
CA GLU A 242 -14.85 7.52 15.61
C GLU A 242 -13.90 6.50 16.23
N ALA A 243 -14.06 5.21 15.93
CA ALA A 243 -13.18 4.16 16.44
C ALA A 243 -11.76 4.31 15.88
N LEU A 244 -11.63 4.61 14.59
CA LEU A 244 -10.34 4.83 13.94
C LEU A 244 -9.64 6.08 14.50
N ALA A 245 -10.37 7.19 14.69
CA ALA A 245 -9.82 8.41 15.28
C ALA A 245 -9.34 8.18 16.72
N LYS A 246 -10.11 7.46 17.52
CA LYS A 246 -9.77 7.11 18.91
C LYS A 246 -8.49 6.25 18.97
N LEU A 247 -8.37 5.22 18.13
CA LEU A 247 -7.17 4.40 18.05
C LEU A 247 -5.94 5.24 17.68
N GLN A 248 -6.09 6.14 16.71
CA GLN A 248 -5.01 7.02 16.29
C GLN A 248 -4.58 7.97 17.41
N GLU A 249 -5.52 8.55 18.14
CA GLU A 249 -5.24 9.51 19.20
C GLU A 249 -4.66 8.84 20.46
N GLU A 250 -5.27 7.74 20.92
CA GLU A 250 -4.90 7.11 22.20
C GLU A 250 -3.66 6.21 22.10
N ILE A 251 -3.52 5.48 20.97
CA ILE A 251 -2.45 4.49 20.80
C ILE A 251 -1.29 5.03 19.96
N GLY A 252 -1.56 5.99 19.07
CA GLY A 252 -0.58 6.48 18.10
C GLY A 252 -0.26 5.50 16.99
N LEU A 253 -0.95 4.36 16.95
CA LEU A 253 -0.86 3.32 15.93
C LEU A 253 -2.25 3.04 15.40
N LEU A 254 -2.43 3.22 14.11
CA LEU A 254 -3.62 2.82 13.40
C LEU A 254 -3.26 1.83 12.29
N MET A 255 -3.97 0.73 12.25
CA MET A 255 -3.88 -0.27 11.18
C MET A 255 -5.25 -0.36 10.52
N SER A 256 -5.48 0.48 9.50
CA SER A 256 -6.75 0.49 8.78
C SER A 256 -6.81 -0.62 7.76
N SER A 257 -7.97 -1.25 7.67
CA SER A 257 -8.21 -2.29 6.67
C SER A 257 -8.58 -1.66 5.32
N CYS A 258 -8.51 -2.48 4.29
CA CYS A 258 -8.97 -2.14 2.95
C CYS A 258 -10.45 -1.71 2.89
N HIS A 259 -11.22 -1.95 3.94
CA HIS A 259 -12.63 -1.54 4.02
C HIS A 259 -12.81 -0.03 4.08
N THR A 260 -11.77 0.72 4.45
CA THR A 260 -11.81 2.19 4.41
C THR A 260 -11.75 2.75 2.98
N ILE A 261 -11.38 1.90 1.99
CA ILE A 261 -11.38 2.23 0.56
C ILE A 261 -12.21 1.18 -0.16
N ARG A 262 -13.39 1.55 -0.65
CA ARG A 262 -14.42 0.59 -1.03
C ARG A 262 -14.22 -0.06 -2.38
N THR A 263 -14.06 0.75 -3.42
CA THR A 263 -14.17 0.28 -4.79
C THR A 263 -13.01 -0.59 -5.21
N ILE A 264 -11.81 -0.14 -4.90
CA ILE A 264 -10.57 -0.80 -5.31
C ILE A 264 -10.54 -2.25 -4.84
N HIS A 265 -10.82 -2.48 -3.57
CA HIS A 265 -10.75 -3.82 -3.01
C HIS A 265 -11.92 -4.70 -3.46
N THR A 266 -13.13 -4.17 -3.46
CA THR A 266 -14.31 -4.90 -3.93
C THR A 266 -14.14 -5.35 -5.38
N LEU A 267 -13.66 -4.46 -6.25
CA LEU A 267 -13.49 -4.76 -7.66
C LEU A 267 -12.38 -5.77 -7.92
N SER A 268 -11.20 -5.62 -7.31
CA SER A 268 -10.10 -6.57 -7.44
C SER A 268 -10.49 -7.98 -7.02
N HIS A 269 -11.24 -8.11 -5.93
CA HIS A 269 -11.72 -9.41 -5.47
C HIS A 269 -12.78 -10.04 -6.39
N ARG A 270 -13.62 -9.23 -7.02
CA ARG A 270 -14.59 -9.71 -8.03
C ARG A 270 -13.92 -10.14 -9.31
N LEU A 271 -12.91 -9.40 -9.77
CA LEU A 271 -12.20 -9.68 -11.01
C LEU A 271 -11.30 -10.91 -10.95
N LYS A 272 -10.93 -11.35 -9.74
CA LYS A 272 -9.97 -12.45 -9.52
C LYS A 272 -8.60 -12.23 -10.20
N GLY A 273 -8.27 -10.98 -10.41
CA GLY A 273 -7.03 -10.57 -11.06
C GLY A 273 -6.52 -9.28 -10.45
N GLU A 274 -5.22 -9.10 -10.48
CA GLU A 274 -4.61 -7.83 -10.11
C GLU A 274 -4.85 -6.80 -11.21
N THR A 275 -5.08 -5.58 -10.78
CA THR A 275 -5.22 -4.40 -11.63
C THR A 275 -4.32 -3.30 -11.08
N ILE A 276 -4.30 -2.13 -11.67
CA ILE A 276 -3.59 -0.94 -11.13
C ILE A 276 -3.92 -0.64 -9.65
N ASN A 277 -4.90 -1.31 -9.09
CA ASN A 277 -5.26 -1.18 -7.69
C ASN A 277 -4.13 -1.59 -6.73
N HIS A 278 -3.21 -2.46 -7.17
CA HIS A 278 -2.03 -2.81 -6.39
C HIS A 278 -1.03 -1.64 -6.26
N ILE A 279 -1.09 -0.65 -7.14
CA ILE A 279 -0.33 0.61 -7.02
C ILE A 279 -1.13 1.65 -6.22
N VAL A 280 -2.37 1.88 -6.63
CA VAL A 280 -3.20 2.96 -6.08
C VAL A 280 -3.60 2.71 -4.62
N GLY A 281 -3.95 1.46 -4.29
CA GLY A 281 -4.36 1.09 -2.92
C GLY A 281 -3.33 1.45 -1.84
N PRO A 282 -2.06 1.06 -1.98
CA PRO A 282 -1.00 1.44 -1.04
C PRO A 282 -0.73 2.95 -0.95
N LEU A 283 -0.99 3.70 -2.01
CA LEU A 283 -0.80 5.15 -2.04
C LEU A 283 -1.99 5.91 -1.45
N ALA A 284 -3.19 5.37 -1.55
CA ALA A 284 -4.40 5.98 -1.05
C ALA A 284 -4.56 5.78 0.48
N ILE A 285 -3.53 6.11 1.25
CA ILE A 285 -3.59 6.04 2.71
C ILE A 285 -4.55 7.11 3.21
N PRO A 286 -5.62 6.75 3.93
CA PRO A 286 -6.71 7.65 4.26
C PRO A 286 -6.37 8.60 5.42
N ILE A 287 -5.44 9.51 5.19
CA ILE A 287 -5.02 10.58 6.12
C ILE A 287 -5.59 11.91 5.63
N SER A 288 -6.03 12.74 6.55
CA SER A 288 -6.53 14.08 6.25
C SER A 288 -5.47 15.00 5.64
N PRO A 289 -5.83 15.85 4.66
CA PRO A 289 -4.86 16.66 3.92
C PRO A 289 -4.16 17.73 4.78
N GLU A 290 -4.73 18.11 5.92
CA GLU A 290 -4.10 19.02 6.88
C GLU A 290 -2.96 18.37 7.67
N VAL A 291 -2.90 17.03 7.73
CA VAL A 291 -1.88 16.30 8.48
C VAL A 291 -0.61 16.15 7.67
N SER A 292 0.51 16.61 8.21
CA SER A 292 1.82 16.39 7.59
C SER A 292 2.16 14.90 7.56
N THR A 293 2.31 14.34 6.36
CA THR A 293 2.47 12.91 6.16
C THR A 293 3.84 12.57 5.58
N THR A 294 4.51 11.61 6.21
CA THR A 294 5.67 10.91 5.63
C THR A 294 5.19 9.60 5.03
N ALA A 295 5.10 9.50 3.70
CA ALA A 295 4.75 8.23 3.06
C ALA A 295 5.99 7.32 2.99
N PHE A 296 5.80 6.06 3.39
CA PHE A 296 6.79 4.98 3.33
C PHE A 296 6.23 3.86 2.47
N ILE A 297 6.63 3.81 1.21
CA ILE A 297 5.98 3.00 0.17
C ILE A 297 6.95 1.99 -0.43
N GLY A 298 6.67 0.71 -0.25
CA GLY A 298 7.31 -0.38 -0.98
C GLY A 298 6.74 -0.48 -2.41
N ALA A 299 7.60 -0.36 -3.41
CA ALA A 299 7.25 -0.42 -4.82
C ALA A 299 7.56 -1.81 -5.40
N ASN A 300 6.66 -2.32 -6.22
CA ASN A 300 6.90 -3.54 -7.00
C ASN A 300 7.59 -3.24 -8.34
N ASP A 301 7.76 -4.26 -9.17
CA ASP A 301 8.45 -4.17 -10.45
C ASP A 301 7.65 -3.46 -11.57
N ASN A 302 6.42 -3.07 -11.32
CA ASN A 302 5.60 -2.40 -12.33
C ASN A 302 5.76 -0.89 -12.33
N VAL A 303 6.18 -0.30 -11.20
CA VAL A 303 6.32 1.14 -11.08
C VAL A 303 7.65 1.53 -10.44
N HIS A 304 8.35 2.46 -11.10
CA HIS A 304 9.61 2.95 -10.58
C HIS A 304 9.41 3.81 -9.33
N PRO A 305 10.25 3.69 -8.27
CA PRO A 305 10.12 4.49 -7.04
C PRO A 305 10.04 6.00 -7.28
N GLU A 306 10.76 6.53 -8.26
CA GLU A 306 10.74 7.96 -8.59
C GLU A 306 9.38 8.41 -9.17
N THR A 307 8.72 7.57 -9.99
CA THR A 307 7.35 7.83 -10.47
C THR A 307 6.37 8.00 -9.31
N ILE A 308 6.52 7.18 -8.27
CA ILE A 308 5.69 7.30 -7.06
C ILE A 308 5.98 8.63 -6.36
N ILE A 309 7.24 8.98 -6.17
CA ILE A 309 7.63 10.21 -5.51
C ILE A 309 7.14 11.46 -6.26
N GLU A 310 7.21 11.46 -7.57
CA GLU A 310 6.65 12.55 -8.38
C GLU A 310 5.13 12.61 -8.29
N ALA A 311 4.45 11.48 -8.26
CA ALA A 311 3.01 11.43 -8.02
C ALA A 311 2.63 12.01 -6.64
N LEU A 312 3.38 11.69 -5.57
CA LEU A 312 3.17 12.26 -4.25
C LEU A 312 3.40 13.78 -4.24
N ALA A 313 4.39 14.29 -5.00
CA ALA A 313 4.62 15.72 -5.18
C ALA A 313 3.45 16.41 -5.88
N ILE A 314 2.87 15.78 -6.90
CA ILE A 314 1.66 16.28 -7.59
C ILE A 314 0.47 16.33 -6.62
N LEU A 315 0.22 15.25 -5.87
CA LEU A 315 -0.86 15.19 -4.88
C LEU A 315 -0.73 16.30 -3.83
N ARG A 316 0.49 16.55 -3.35
CA ARG A 316 0.76 17.66 -2.44
C ARG A 316 0.48 19.02 -3.07
N LYS A 317 0.99 19.25 -4.28
CA LYS A 317 0.78 20.53 -5.00
C LYS A 317 -0.69 20.82 -5.26
N LYS A 318 -1.49 19.78 -5.47
CA LYS A 318 -2.94 19.89 -5.66
C LYS A 318 -3.74 19.96 -4.34
N GLY A 319 -3.08 19.88 -3.19
CA GLY A 319 -3.74 19.93 -1.88
C GLY A 319 -4.50 18.67 -1.49
N ILE A 320 -4.32 17.57 -2.24
CA ILE A 320 -5.00 16.30 -1.98
C ILE A 320 -4.46 15.63 -0.73
N GLN A 321 -3.14 15.73 -0.50
CA GLN A 321 -2.47 15.15 0.65
C GLN A 321 -1.20 15.96 0.98
N ASN A 322 -0.91 16.16 2.26
CA ASN A 322 0.25 16.94 2.69
C ASN A 322 1.49 16.05 2.90
N TYR A 323 2.05 15.53 1.80
CA TYR A 323 3.30 14.78 1.84
C TYR A 323 4.49 15.73 2.04
N ALA A 324 5.10 15.73 3.23
CA ALA A 324 6.24 16.58 3.57
C ALA A 324 7.57 15.92 3.17
N ASN A 325 7.91 14.83 3.83
CA ASN A 325 9.03 13.98 3.50
C ASN A 325 8.48 12.58 3.21
N SER A 326 8.93 11.95 2.15
CA SER A 326 8.42 10.62 1.77
C SER A 326 9.48 9.81 1.06
N ILE A 327 9.28 8.50 1.01
CA ILE A 327 10.16 7.58 0.31
C ILE A 327 9.33 6.52 -0.41
N ALA A 328 9.75 6.20 -1.63
CA ALA A 328 9.35 4.99 -2.33
C ALA A 328 10.60 4.14 -2.60
N PHE A 329 10.51 2.84 -2.43
CA PHE A 329 11.69 1.97 -2.51
C PHE A 329 11.35 0.55 -2.97
N CYS A 330 12.38 -0.16 -3.48
CA CYS A 330 12.31 -1.58 -3.80
C CYS A 330 13.65 -2.26 -3.57
N GLY A 331 13.63 -3.53 -3.22
CA GLY A 331 14.83 -4.36 -3.09
C GLY A 331 15.25 -4.93 -4.44
N LEU A 332 16.54 -4.82 -4.78
CA LEU A 332 17.12 -5.26 -6.03
C LEU A 332 17.80 -6.63 -5.89
N ASN A 333 17.80 -7.44 -6.95
CA ASN A 333 18.41 -8.77 -6.96
C ASN A 333 19.92 -8.80 -7.34
N GLY A 334 20.53 -7.62 -7.48
CA GLY A 334 21.94 -7.50 -7.86
C GLY A 334 22.23 -7.70 -9.34
N ASN A 335 21.29 -8.14 -10.14
CA ASN A 335 21.47 -8.36 -11.58
C ASN A 335 21.13 -7.07 -12.35
N GLY A 336 22.13 -6.34 -12.77
CA GLY A 336 21.96 -5.21 -13.69
C GLY A 336 22.02 -3.82 -13.04
N VAL A 337 22.49 -3.71 -11.81
CA VAL A 337 22.69 -2.39 -11.17
C VAL A 337 24.05 -1.82 -11.61
N GLN A 338 24.10 -1.23 -12.79
CA GLN A 338 25.21 -0.37 -13.19
C GLN A 338 24.64 0.89 -13.86
N GLY A 339 24.82 2.06 -13.21
CA GLY A 339 24.65 3.37 -13.80
C GLY A 339 23.21 3.72 -14.20
N ASP A 340 23.08 4.29 -15.36
CA ASP A 340 21.91 4.99 -15.91
C ASP A 340 20.63 4.16 -16.12
N HIS A 341 20.65 2.86 -15.84
CA HIS A 341 19.49 1.98 -15.99
C HIS A 341 18.44 2.10 -14.87
N PHE A 342 18.71 2.92 -13.86
CA PHE A 342 17.84 3.11 -12.69
C PHE A 342 17.23 4.50 -12.59
N ASP A 343 17.44 5.35 -13.59
CA ASP A 343 16.55 6.48 -13.76
C ASP A 343 15.18 5.99 -14.30
N GLN A 344 14.20 6.84 -14.21
CA GLN A 344 12.83 6.53 -14.60
C GLN A 344 12.73 6.11 -16.07
N GLU A 345 13.44 6.81 -16.96
CA GLU A 345 13.43 6.53 -18.40
C GLU A 345 14.09 5.20 -18.73
N GLY A 346 15.26 4.93 -18.16
CA GLY A 346 15.97 3.67 -18.32
C GLY A 346 15.19 2.48 -17.79
N TYR A 347 14.50 2.65 -16.66
CA TYR A 347 13.68 1.59 -16.07
C TYR A 347 12.52 1.16 -16.96
N TYR A 348 11.74 2.09 -17.49
CA TYR A 348 10.58 1.75 -18.31
C TYR A 348 10.96 1.28 -19.72
N ASN A 349 12.07 1.76 -20.27
CA ASN A 349 12.54 1.37 -21.60
C ASN A 349 13.37 0.08 -21.62
N ASN A 350 13.78 -0.44 -20.46
CA ASN A 350 14.61 -1.63 -20.35
C ASN A 350 13.90 -2.74 -19.56
N PRO A 351 13.39 -3.79 -20.24
CA PRO A 351 12.77 -4.93 -19.54
C PRO A 351 13.69 -5.61 -18.51
N ALA A 352 15.00 -5.55 -18.70
CA ALA A 352 15.97 -6.11 -17.74
C ALA A 352 16.03 -5.31 -16.45
N ALA A 353 15.77 -4.01 -16.46
CA ALA A 353 15.70 -3.18 -15.27
C ALA A 353 14.53 -3.59 -14.38
N LYS A 354 13.34 -3.83 -14.95
CA LYS A 354 12.18 -4.36 -14.23
C LYS A 354 12.49 -5.72 -13.58
N LEU A 355 13.24 -6.58 -14.27
CA LEU A 355 13.68 -7.87 -13.72
C LEU A 355 14.68 -7.76 -12.57
N ALA A 356 15.32 -6.60 -12.39
CA ALA A 356 16.21 -6.36 -11.26
C ALA A 356 15.46 -6.11 -9.95
N VAL A 357 14.18 -5.71 -9.99
CA VAL A 357 13.35 -5.58 -8.78
C VAL A 357 12.92 -6.96 -8.31
N ALA A 358 13.23 -7.27 -7.05
CA ALA A 358 12.92 -8.55 -6.44
C ALA A 358 11.76 -8.48 -5.45
N ILE A 359 11.73 -7.44 -4.65
CA ILE A 359 10.76 -7.28 -3.54
C ILE A 359 10.35 -5.81 -3.36
N ASP A 360 9.14 -5.61 -2.85
CA ASP A 360 8.62 -4.30 -2.43
C ASP A 360 9.00 -3.94 -0.97
N GLU A 361 10.14 -4.45 -0.51
CA GLU A 361 10.68 -4.26 0.82
C GLU A 361 12.15 -3.78 0.75
N VAL A 362 12.70 -3.34 1.87
CA VAL A 362 14.14 -3.06 2.01
C VAL A 362 14.94 -4.34 1.73
N ALA A 363 15.95 -4.25 0.89
CA ALA A 363 16.74 -5.42 0.50
C ALA A 363 17.54 -6.01 1.67
N PRO A 364 17.50 -7.33 1.88
CA PRO A 364 18.40 -7.99 2.82
C PRO A 364 19.82 -8.12 2.24
N PRO A 365 20.85 -8.29 3.08
CA PRO A 365 22.19 -8.60 2.59
C PRO A 365 22.22 -9.83 1.67
N PRO A 366 23.02 -9.84 0.59
CA PRO A 366 23.95 -8.79 0.15
C PRO A 366 23.36 -7.77 -0.82
N TYR A 367 22.07 -7.74 -0.99
CA TYR A 367 21.37 -6.96 -2.01
C TYR A 367 21.22 -5.48 -1.61
N GLN A 368 20.91 -4.63 -2.58
CA GLN A 368 20.73 -3.18 -2.39
C GLN A 368 19.29 -2.79 -2.53
N THR A 369 18.91 -1.69 -1.88
CA THR A 369 17.63 -1.02 -2.01
C THR A 369 17.76 0.18 -2.92
N LEU A 370 16.93 0.26 -3.96
CA LEU A 370 16.72 1.47 -4.74
C LEU A 370 15.63 2.29 -4.04
N ALA A 371 15.91 3.55 -3.75
CA ALA A 371 14.99 4.44 -3.06
C ALA A 371 14.92 5.80 -3.75
N ALA A 372 13.74 6.37 -3.88
CA ALA A 372 13.51 7.75 -4.28
C ALA A 372 12.93 8.54 -3.11
N PHE A 373 13.32 9.80 -2.95
CA PHE A 373 12.92 10.63 -1.83
C PHE A 373 12.18 11.89 -2.26
N LEU A 374 11.12 12.21 -1.52
CA LEU A 374 10.48 13.51 -1.48
C LEU A 374 10.95 14.23 -0.22
N VAL A 375 11.45 15.46 -0.34
CA VAL A 375 11.86 16.27 0.80
C VAL A 375 11.31 17.68 0.65
N GLY A 376 10.56 18.12 1.64
CA GLY A 376 9.89 19.42 1.56
C GLY A 376 8.85 19.51 0.43
N GLY A 377 8.43 18.39 -0.15
CA GLY A 377 7.54 18.33 -1.30
C GLY A 377 8.25 18.31 -2.65
N GLU A 378 9.58 18.24 -2.69
CA GLU A 378 10.38 18.21 -3.91
C GLU A 378 11.03 16.84 -4.11
N ASN A 379 10.98 16.30 -5.34
CA ASN A 379 11.69 15.10 -5.73
C ASN A 379 13.20 15.30 -5.64
N GLN A 380 13.88 14.44 -4.89
CA GLN A 380 15.35 14.45 -4.74
C GLN A 380 16.04 13.48 -5.68
N GLY A 381 15.27 12.69 -6.47
CA GLY A 381 15.77 11.61 -7.31
C GLY A 381 16.02 10.32 -6.55
N THR A 382 16.72 9.39 -7.19
CA THR A 382 17.00 8.04 -6.70
C THR A 382 18.33 7.92 -5.99
N PHE A 383 18.39 6.99 -5.02
CA PHE A 383 19.56 6.67 -4.20
C PHE A 383 19.67 5.15 -4.06
N LEU A 384 20.90 4.64 -3.99
CA LEU A 384 21.16 3.25 -3.65
C LEU A 384 21.57 3.16 -2.18
N ILE A 385 20.89 2.29 -1.45
CA ILE A 385 21.13 2.02 -0.04
C ILE A 385 21.60 0.58 0.10
N SER A 386 22.75 0.42 0.71
CA SER A 386 23.36 -0.89 0.95
C SER A 386 23.12 -1.31 2.41
N PRO A 387 23.09 -2.61 2.71
CA PRO A 387 22.92 -3.09 4.10
C PRO A 387 23.99 -2.57 5.06
N ASP A 388 25.22 -2.35 4.59
CA ASP A 388 26.31 -1.76 5.38
C ASP A 388 26.15 -0.26 5.67
N ASP A 389 25.16 0.41 5.06
CA ASP A 389 24.76 1.77 5.44
C ASP A 389 23.98 1.80 6.75
N PHE A 390 23.34 0.68 7.15
CA PHE A 390 22.57 0.58 8.39
C PHE A 390 23.41 0.13 9.60
N MET A 391 24.32 -0.82 9.40
CA MET A 391 25.01 -1.52 10.48
C MET A 391 26.47 -1.84 10.14
N ASP A 392 27.20 -2.36 11.10
CA ASP A 392 28.57 -2.83 10.89
C ASP A 392 28.63 -4.26 10.30
N GLU A 393 29.84 -4.67 9.92
CA GLU A 393 30.09 -5.99 9.29
C GLU A 393 29.76 -7.17 10.23
N ALA A 394 29.88 -6.99 11.54
CA ALA A 394 29.58 -8.05 12.50
C ALA A 394 28.08 -8.35 12.51
N CYS A 395 27.24 -7.33 12.57
CA CYS A 395 25.79 -7.48 12.47
C CYS A 395 25.34 -8.00 11.10
N LEU A 396 25.99 -7.57 10.00
CA LEU A 396 25.68 -8.05 8.65
C LEU A 396 25.86 -9.56 8.49
N LYS A 397 26.88 -10.15 9.14
CA LYS A 397 27.14 -11.59 9.12
C LYS A 397 26.05 -12.43 9.79
N GLU A 398 25.29 -11.84 10.71
CA GLU A 398 24.14 -12.51 11.34
C GLU A 398 22.95 -12.63 10.39
N ILE A 399 22.82 -11.70 9.42
CA ILE A 399 21.70 -11.65 8.48
C ILE A 399 22.07 -12.43 7.21
N GLU A 400 21.84 -13.72 7.22
CA GLU A 400 21.85 -14.51 5.99
C GLU A 400 20.46 -14.55 5.38
N TYR A 401 20.32 -14.24 4.10
CA TYR A 401 19.01 -14.25 3.41
C TYR A 401 18.22 -15.55 3.63
N LYS A 402 18.93 -16.70 3.63
CA LYS A 402 18.30 -18.01 3.87
C LYS A 402 17.66 -18.14 5.26
N LYS A 403 18.22 -17.47 6.27
CA LYS A 403 17.64 -17.45 7.64
C LYS A 403 16.38 -16.58 7.74
N LEU A 404 16.20 -15.66 6.82
CA LEU A 404 15.02 -14.81 6.76
C LEU A 404 13.84 -15.49 6.07
N LEU A 405 14.10 -16.49 5.25
CA LEU A 405 13.07 -17.23 4.54
C LEU A 405 12.34 -18.17 5.49
N ILE A 406 11.02 -18.13 5.40
CA ILE A 406 10.12 -18.97 6.18
C ILE A 406 9.17 -19.73 5.24
N PRO A 407 8.70 -20.92 5.60
CA PRO A 407 7.66 -21.60 4.85
C PRO A 407 6.43 -20.70 4.71
N ASN A 408 5.81 -20.70 3.53
CA ASN A 408 4.59 -19.91 3.29
C ASN A 408 3.36 -20.61 3.91
N THR A 409 3.39 -20.81 5.22
CA THR A 409 2.27 -21.30 6.02
C THR A 409 1.83 -20.22 7.01
N PHE A 410 0.61 -20.30 7.50
CA PHE A 410 0.11 -19.32 8.45
C PHE A 410 0.92 -19.34 9.76
N ASP A 411 1.10 -20.52 10.34
CA ASP A 411 1.76 -20.67 11.64
C ASP A 411 3.23 -20.27 11.60
N ASP A 412 3.96 -20.64 10.53
CA ASP A 412 5.36 -20.24 10.37
C ASP A 412 5.51 -18.73 10.24
N ILE A 413 4.64 -18.07 9.47
CA ILE A 413 4.67 -16.60 9.30
C ILE A 413 4.33 -15.90 10.62
N VAL A 414 3.32 -16.36 11.33
CA VAL A 414 2.92 -15.77 12.64
C VAL A 414 4.02 -15.97 13.67
N SER A 415 4.63 -17.16 13.72
CA SER A 415 5.75 -17.45 14.61
C SER A 415 6.96 -16.56 14.30
N ALA A 416 7.30 -16.42 13.02
CA ALA A 416 8.41 -15.55 12.58
C ALA A 416 8.13 -14.07 12.88
N ASN A 417 6.91 -13.60 12.66
CA ASN A 417 6.50 -12.24 13.00
C ASN A 417 6.68 -11.96 14.50
N ARG A 418 6.28 -12.90 15.35
CA ARG A 418 6.40 -12.79 16.81
C ARG A 418 7.86 -12.75 17.24
N SER A 419 8.65 -13.75 16.83
CA SER A 419 10.06 -13.85 17.23
C SER A 419 10.91 -12.68 16.73
N ALA A 420 10.60 -12.14 15.54
CA ALA A 420 11.25 -10.94 15.02
C ALA A 420 10.93 -9.71 15.87
N LEU A 421 9.66 -9.50 16.19
CA LEU A 421 9.20 -8.32 16.94
C LEU A 421 9.61 -8.34 18.42
N GLN A 422 9.81 -9.53 18.99
CA GLN A 422 10.30 -9.72 20.36
C GLN A 422 11.83 -9.74 20.46
N GLY A 423 12.55 -9.71 19.32
CA GLY A 423 14.01 -9.80 19.31
C GLY A 423 14.56 -11.20 19.61
N GLU A 424 13.72 -12.23 19.62
CA GLU A 424 14.11 -13.63 19.91
C GLU A 424 14.89 -14.26 18.75
N ASP A 425 14.55 -13.91 17.51
CA ASP A 425 15.32 -14.27 16.31
C ASP A 425 16.15 -13.05 15.87
N MET A 426 17.42 -13.06 16.23
CA MET A 426 18.32 -11.92 16.00
C MET A 426 18.43 -11.57 14.52
N ALA A 427 18.53 -12.54 13.61
CA ALA A 427 18.62 -12.26 12.17
C ALA A 427 17.38 -11.51 11.65
N LYS A 428 16.21 -11.96 12.07
CA LYS A 428 14.94 -11.29 11.70
C LYS A 428 14.78 -9.94 12.39
N ALA A 429 15.19 -9.80 13.65
CA ALA A 429 15.16 -8.53 14.38
C ALA A 429 16.05 -7.47 13.73
N LEU A 430 17.29 -7.83 13.37
CA LEU A 430 18.21 -6.94 12.67
C LEU A 430 17.67 -6.51 11.30
N TYR A 431 17.08 -7.44 10.55
CA TYR A 431 16.49 -7.13 9.26
C TYR A 431 15.22 -6.26 9.39
N LEU A 432 14.37 -6.56 10.35
CA LEU A 432 13.20 -5.73 10.67
C LEU A 432 13.61 -4.29 11.05
N ALA A 433 14.72 -4.17 11.79
CA ALA A 433 15.26 -2.86 12.16
C ALA A 433 15.71 -2.02 10.95
N MET A 434 16.17 -2.64 9.84
CA MET A 434 16.51 -1.89 8.62
C MET A 434 15.28 -1.20 8.03
N THR A 435 14.14 -1.90 7.96
CA THR A 435 12.89 -1.35 7.43
C THR A 435 12.38 -0.19 8.29
N GLY A 436 12.31 -0.37 9.60
CA GLY A 436 11.92 0.70 10.53
C GLY A 436 12.89 1.90 10.51
N ALA A 437 14.19 1.62 10.41
CA ALA A 437 15.22 2.66 10.35
C ALA A 437 15.12 3.53 9.10
N LEU A 438 14.82 2.96 7.94
CA LEU A 438 14.65 3.71 6.71
C LEU A 438 13.44 4.64 6.79
N ALA A 439 12.34 4.20 7.40
CA ALA A 439 11.16 5.02 7.63
C ALA A 439 11.46 6.17 8.61
N LEU A 440 12.14 5.88 9.73
CA LEU A 440 12.52 6.88 10.72
C LEU A 440 13.52 7.88 10.16
N PHE A 441 14.51 7.42 9.37
CA PHE A 441 15.45 8.28 8.65
C PHE A 441 14.71 9.24 7.72
N THR A 442 13.76 8.75 6.95
CA THR A 442 12.98 9.58 6.02
C THR A 442 12.23 10.69 6.75
N LYS A 443 11.62 10.37 7.89
CA LYS A 443 10.87 11.34 8.69
C LYS A 443 11.77 12.37 9.37
N GLU A 444 12.84 11.93 10.02
CA GLU A 444 13.60 12.77 10.95
C GLU A 444 14.87 13.38 10.36
N TYR A 445 15.47 12.77 9.33
CA TYR A 445 16.80 13.18 8.83
C TYR A 445 16.82 13.57 7.37
N ALA A 446 15.96 13.04 6.51
CA ALA A 446 16.04 13.23 5.06
C ALA A 446 16.02 14.71 4.63
N HIS A 447 15.46 15.61 5.45
CA HIS A 447 15.39 17.05 5.21
C HIS A 447 16.68 17.80 5.58
N LEU A 448 17.65 17.16 6.22
CA LEU A 448 18.92 17.79 6.56
C LEU A 448 19.83 17.86 5.32
N ASP A 449 20.52 18.97 5.11
CA ASP A 449 21.34 19.22 3.92
C ASP A 449 22.38 18.13 3.62
N SER A 450 22.90 17.46 4.65
CA SER A 450 23.90 16.40 4.52
C SER A 450 23.30 14.99 4.46
N ALA A 451 21.97 14.82 4.54
CA ALA A 451 21.36 13.52 4.62
C ALA A 451 21.37 12.77 3.29
N LEU A 452 21.18 13.48 2.18
CA LEU A 452 21.09 12.93 0.83
C LEU A 452 22.20 13.52 -0.05
N ASN A 453 23.20 12.72 -0.37
CA ASN A 453 24.29 13.14 -1.26
C ASN A 453 23.90 12.94 -2.72
N LYS A 454 23.42 14.00 -3.36
CA LYS A 454 22.94 13.99 -4.76
C LYS A 454 24.04 13.62 -5.78
N ARG A 455 25.31 13.93 -5.48
CA ARG A 455 26.42 13.64 -6.39
C ARG A 455 26.78 12.14 -6.40
N THR A 456 26.80 11.51 -5.22
CA THR A 456 27.14 10.09 -5.09
C THR A 456 25.92 9.18 -5.12
N ARG A 457 24.71 9.74 -5.10
CA ARG A 457 23.46 8.98 -4.97
C ARG A 457 23.44 8.05 -3.78
N ARG A 458 23.98 8.52 -2.64
CA ARG A 458 24.05 7.77 -1.37
C ARG A 458 23.42 8.56 -0.24
N VAL A 459 22.82 7.84 0.69
CA VAL A 459 22.33 8.42 1.95
C VAL A 459 23.47 8.65 2.94
N ASN A 460 23.29 9.53 3.89
CA ASN A 460 24.24 9.72 4.98
C ASN A 460 24.18 8.53 5.95
N ARG A 461 25.27 7.78 5.98
CA ARG A 461 25.40 6.57 6.79
C ARG A 461 25.28 6.84 8.30
N GLU A 462 25.75 7.96 8.80
CA GLU A 462 25.68 8.28 10.23
C GLU A 462 24.24 8.45 10.69
N TYR A 463 23.44 9.21 9.95
CA TYR A 463 22.03 9.39 10.26
C TYR A 463 21.23 8.10 10.13
N LEU A 464 21.51 7.31 9.10
CA LEU A 464 20.81 6.04 8.91
C LEU A 464 21.15 5.04 10.02
N ARG A 465 22.42 4.93 10.43
CA ARG A 465 22.87 4.10 11.56
C ARG A 465 22.29 4.57 12.89
N HIS A 466 22.17 5.89 13.08
CA HIS A 466 21.53 6.41 14.28
C HIS A 466 20.05 6.03 14.34
N ALA A 467 19.31 6.18 13.22
CA ALA A 467 17.92 5.71 13.14
C ALA A 467 17.84 4.19 13.39
N TYR A 468 18.77 3.41 12.80
CA TYR A 468 18.84 1.98 12.97
C TYR A 468 19.04 1.56 14.43
N SER A 469 19.98 2.17 15.13
CA SER A 469 20.26 1.86 16.54
C SER A 469 19.05 2.11 17.44
N ARG A 470 18.31 3.21 17.20
CA ARG A 470 17.10 3.55 17.93
C ARG A 470 15.97 2.53 17.70
N VAL A 471 15.77 2.14 16.45
CA VAL A 471 14.75 1.14 16.06
C VAL A 471 15.09 -0.22 16.64
N LEU A 472 16.36 -0.65 16.53
CA LEU A 472 16.81 -1.92 17.10
C LEU A 472 16.64 -1.96 18.62
N GLU A 473 16.90 -0.86 19.33
CA GLU A 473 16.66 -0.75 20.77
C GLU A 473 15.19 -0.99 21.11
N VAL A 474 14.25 -0.44 20.35
CA VAL A 474 12.80 -0.67 20.55
C VAL A 474 12.44 -2.14 20.38
N ILE A 475 13.02 -2.82 19.40
CA ILE A 475 12.80 -4.26 19.19
C ILE A 475 13.37 -5.06 20.37
N LEU A 476 14.66 -4.87 20.68
CA LEU A 476 15.35 -5.67 21.70
C LEU A 476 14.84 -5.41 23.12
N SER A 477 14.26 -4.24 23.39
CA SER A 477 13.60 -3.94 24.66
C SER A 477 12.16 -4.47 24.78
N GLY A 478 11.60 -5.03 23.68
CA GLY A 478 10.22 -5.53 23.64
C GLY A 478 9.15 -4.46 23.45
N ARG A 479 9.50 -3.16 23.46
CA ARG A 479 8.54 -2.05 23.34
C ARG A 479 7.71 -2.08 22.08
N GLY A 480 8.29 -2.56 20.95
CA GLY A 480 7.55 -2.72 19.70
C GLY A 480 6.44 -3.77 19.83
N TYR A 481 6.72 -4.87 20.51
CA TYR A 481 5.72 -5.91 20.79
C TYR A 481 4.65 -5.43 21.77
N GLU A 482 5.03 -4.73 22.82
CA GLU A 482 4.12 -4.12 23.79
C GLU A 482 3.15 -3.14 23.08
N LYS A 483 3.66 -2.28 22.18
CA LYS A 483 2.84 -1.37 21.39
C LYS A 483 1.81 -2.10 20.51
N LEU A 484 2.18 -3.22 19.92
CA LEU A 484 1.24 -4.06 19.18
C LEU A 484 0.17 -4.65 20.11
N LEU A 485 0.54 -5.09 21.31
CA LEU A 485 -0.44 -5.61 22.29
C LEU A 485 -1.38 -4.53 22.82
N GLU A 486 -0.92 -3.28 22.99
CA GLU A 486 -1.79 -2.13 23.29
C GLU A 486 -2.84 -1.93 22.19
N TYR A 487 -2.42 -1.96 20.92
CA TYR A 487 -3.33 -1.88 19.79
C TYR A 487 -4.34 -3.04 19.78
N VAL A 488 -3.87 -4.28 19.99
CA VAL A 488 -4.73 -5.47 20.09
C VAL A 488 -5.76 -5.30 21.20
N ALA A 489 -5.36 -4.82 22.37
CA ALA A 489 -6.27 -4.60 23.49
C ALA A 489 -7.33 -3.53 23.17
N ALA A 490 -6.91 -2.41 22.56
CA ALA A 490 -7.79 -1.31 22.22
C ALA A 490 -8.82 -1.70 21.13
N THR A 491 -8.45 -2.57 20.18
CA THR A 491 -9.36 -3.03 19.13
C THR A 491 -10.40 -4.05 19.62
N LYS A 492 -10.20 -4.71 20.76
CA LYS A 492 -11.15 -5.68 21.31
C LYS A 492 -12.29 -5.05 22.12
N VAL A 493 -12.12 -3.84 22.58
CA VAL A 493 -13.05 -3.18 23.53
C VAL A 493 -14.18 -2.42 22.80
N ASN A 494 -14.11 -2.25 21.49
CA ASN A 494 -15.06 -1.46 20.71
C ASN A 494 -16.02 -2.32 19.89
#